data_80b0517b8c39ba1e0315cc0e3ee04f3d
#
_entry.id   80b0517b8c39ba1e0315cc0e3ee04f3d
#
_cell.length_a   1.000
_cell.length_b   1.000
_cell.length_c   1.000
_cell.angle_alpha   90.00
_cell.angle_beta   90.00
_cell.angle_gamma   90.00
#
_symmetry.space_group_name_H-M   'P 1'
#
loop_
_entity.id
_entity.type
_entity.pdbx_description
1 polymer ?
#
loop_
_entity_poly.entity_id
_entity_poly.type
_entity_poly.pdbx_seq_one_letter_code
_entity_poly.pdbx_strand_id
1 'polypeptide(L)'
;MKTASQARYLCSELIKVEWQNQAGAFHTAGILEEIWVEGACVQTLEPMQPGTRVRIVARRAMFLATLTNCEFVRDGYFSQVTFDAESLWSPRSYKPEHMVNTRTVLVRWLRENLAEEDVPRVRAAGG
;
A
#
# COMPACT_ATOMS: atom_id res chain seq x y z
N MET A 1 -6.24 -7.26 20.02
CA MET A 1 -6.20 -7.41 19.42
C MET A 1 -6.73 -7.16 18.43
N LYS A 2 -6.92 -7.15 17.84
CA LYS A 2 -7.27 -7.01 17.02
C LYS A 2 -7.07 -6.70 15.86
N THR A 3 -6.58 -6.58 15.39
CA THR A 3 -6.04 -6.00 14.28
C THR A 3 -6.05 -6.92 13.17
N ALA A 4 -6.05 -8.11 13.36
CA ALA A 4 -6.05 -9.08 12.31
C ALA A 4 -7.19 -8.85 11.34
N SER A 5 -8.17 -8.12 11.74
CA SER A 5 -9.29 -7.93 10.87
C SER A 5 -9.30 -6.60 10.14
N GLN A 6 -8.21 -5.88 10.18
CA GLN A 6 -8.18 -4.62 9.48
C GLN A 6 -8.31 -4.83 7.99
N ALA A 7 -9.19 -4.10 7.38
CA ALA A 7 -9.35 -4.19 5.94
C ALA A 7 -8.23 -3.43 5.25
N ARG A 8 -7.72 -4.01 4.19
CA ARG A 8 -6.71 -3.38 3.36
C ARG A 8 -7.30 -3.18 1.98
N TYR A 9 -6.95 -2.07 1.38
CA TYR A 9 -7.51 -1.69 0.11
C TYR A 9 -6.39 -1.46 -0.89
N LEU A 10 -6.46 -2.13 -2.03
CA LEU A 10 -5.54 -1.85 -3.12
C LEU A 10 -5.99 -0.57 -3.78
N CYS A 11 -5.04 0.18 -4.28
CA CYS A 11 -5.34 1.42 -4.97
C CYS A 11 -4.19 1.75 -5.93
N SER A 12 -4.30 2.83 -6.64
CA SER A 12 -3.25 3.27 -7.53
C SER A 12 -3.39 4.76 -7.69
N GLU A 13 -2.68 5.51 -6.87
CA GLU A 13 -2.75 6.95 -6.94
C GLU A 13 -1.37 7.55 -6.90
N LEU A 14 -1.09 8.49 -7.78
CA LEU A 14 0.18 9.19 -7.77
C LEU A 14 0.23 10.08 -6.54
N ILE A 15 1.35 10.04 -5.86
CA ILE A 15 1.57 10.82 -4.65
C ILE A 15 2.95 11.42 -4.68
N LYS A 16 3.20 12.30 -3.74
CA LYS A 16 4.53 12.84 -3.49
C LYS A 16 4.89 12.42 -2.09
N VAL A 17 6.12 11.93 -1.91
CA VAL A 17 6.61 11.57 -0.59
C VAL A 17 7.74 12.55 -0.26
N GLU A 18 7.61 13.24 0.88
CA GLU A 18 8.55 14.26 1.29
C GLU A 18 9.19 13.88 2.61
N TRP A 19 10.47 14.17 2.76
CA TRP A 19 11.14 13.96 4.03
C TRP A 19 12.30 14.91 4.17
N GLN A 20 12.83 15.01 5.39
CA GLN A 20 13.95 15.86 5.67
C GLN A 20 15.01 15.08 6.41
N ASN A 21 16.25 15.41 6.19
CA ASN A 21 17.34 14.88 6.99
C ASN A 21 18.39 15.99 7.11
N GLN A 22 19.58 15.67 7.61
CA GLN A 22 20.59 16.69 7.84
C GLN A 22 21.05 17.35 6.56
N ALA A 23 20.93 16.67 5.44
CA ALA A 23 21.35 17.23 4.17
C ALA A 23 20.28 18.14 3.55
N GLY A 24 19.08 18.17 4.08
CA GLY A 24 18.05 19.07 3.58
C GLY A 24 16.71 18.40 3.40
N ALA A 25 15.87 19.02 2.61
CA ALA A 25 14.53 18.54 2.33
C ALA A 25 14.52 17.83 1.00
N PHE A 26 13.87 16.69 0.94
CA PHE A 26 13.82 15.87 -0.26
C PHE A 26 12.39 15.46 -0.60
N HIS A 27 12.16 15.11 -1.84
CA HIS A 27 10.87 14.54 -2.21
C HIS A 27 11.04 13.62 -3.40
N THR A 28 10.12 12.71 -3.56
CA THR A 28 10.11 11.82 -4.71
C THR A 28 8.66 11.55 -5.10
N ALA A 29 8.44 11.26 -6.36
CA ALA A 29 7.13 10.82 -6.80
C ALA A 29 6.96 9.37 -6.40
N GLY A 30 5.72 8.98 -6.18
CA GLY A 30 5.44 7.60 -5.84
C GLY A 30 4.03 7.22 -6.22
N ILE A 31 3.71 5.97 -5.98
CA ILE A 31 2.38 5.45 -6.23
C ILE A 31 1.91 4.82 -4.93
N LEU A 32 0.73 5.25 -4.47
CA LEU A 32 0.10 4.65 -3.31
C LEU A 32 -0.57 3.38 -3.81
N GLU A 33 -0.15 2.23 -3.31
CA GLU A 33 -0.62 0.96 -3.82
C GLU A 33 -1.52 0.19 -2.90
N GLU A 34 -1.43 0.43 -1.61
CA GLU A 34 -2.29 -0.25 -0.65
C GLU A 34 -2.42 0.64 0.56
N ILE A 35 -3.59 0.71 1.15
CA ILE A 35 -3.83 1.56 2.31
C ILE A 35 -4.74 0.85 3.30
N TRP A 36 -4.49 1.08 4.58
CA TRP A 36 -5.34 0.60 5.67
C TRP A 36 -5.32 1.67 6.76
N VAL A 37 -6.06 1.45 7.82
CA VAL A 37 -6.23 2.49 8.83
C VAL A 37 -4.90 3.01 9.36
N GLU A 38 -3.95 2.13 9.62
CA GLU A 38 -2.72 2.52 10.26
C GLU A 38 -1.52 2.65 9.35
N GLY A 39 -1.67 2.46 8.08
CA GLY A 39 -0.49 2.52 7.23
C GLY A 39 -0.79 2.37 5.75
N ALA A 40 0.29 2.25 4.98
CA ALA A 40 0.18 2.14 3.54
C ALA A 40 1.42 1.51 2.96
N CYS A 41 1.28 1.01 1.74
CA CYS A 41 2.42 0.60 0.94
C CYS A 41 2.51 1.56 -0.23
N VAL A 42 3.70 2.06 -0.49
CA VAL A 42 3.95 3.00 -1.57
C VAL A 42 5.14 2.52 -2.39
N GLN A 43 5.10 2.80 -3.67
CA GLN A 43 6.23 2.51 -4.54
C GLN A 43 6.87 3.83 -4.90
N THR A 44 8.18 3.94 -4.78
CA THR A 44 8.89 5.17 -5.12
C THR A 44 10.09 4.87 -6.00
N LEU A 45 10.63 5.91 -6.61
CA LEU A 45 11.82 5.76 -7.45
C LEU A 45 13.09 5.89 -6.61
N GLU A 46 12.99 6.47 -5.43
CA GLU A 46 14.14 6.68 -4.56
C GLU A 46 14.01 5.84 -3.31
N PRO A 47 15.10 5.28 -2.80
CA PRO A 47 15.01 4.51 -1.56
C PRO A 47 14.95 5.42 -0.35
N MET A 48 14.39 4.91 0.72
CA MET A 48 14.36 5.62 1.99
C MET A 48 14.71 4.63 3.08
N GLN A 49 15.31 5.10 4.14
CA GLN A 49 15.73 4.21 5.20
C GLN A 49 14.60 4.01 6.21
N PRO A 50 14.50 2.81 6.76
CA PRO A 50 13.52 2.58 7.82
C PRO A 50 13.73 3.57 8.96
N GLY A 51 12.65 4.02 9.53
CA GLY A 51 12.70 5.04 10.57
C GLY A 51 12.57 6.46 10.05
N THR A 52 12.64 6.64 8.73
CA THR A 52 12.51 7.98 8.17
C THR A 52 11.10 8.49 8.36
N ARG A 53 10.98 9.72 8.84
CA ARG A 53 9.68 10.38 8.96
C ARG A 53 9.33 10.97 7.60
N VAL A 54 8.15 10.67 7.10
CA VAL A 54 7.75 11.11 5.78
C VAL A 54 6.39 11.79 5.82
N ARG A 55 6.15 12.60 4.82
CA ARG A 55 4.84 13.18 4.60
C ARG A 55 4.38 12.69 3.24
N ILE A 56 3.25 12.00 3.20
CA ILE A 56 2.68 11.50 1.98
C ILE A 56 1.63 12.49 1.54
N VAL A 57 1.82 13.08 0.37
CA VAL A 57 0.89 14.09 -0.14
C VAL A 57 0.14 13.47 -1.29
N ALA A 58 -1.13 13.22 -1.08
CA ALA A 58 -2.02 12.69 -2.08
C ALA A 58 -2.85 13.84 -2.65
N ARG A 59 -3.68 13.53 -3.63
CA ARG A 59 -4.43 14.58 -4.30
C ARG A 59 -5.29 15.42 -3.35
N ARG A 60 -5.90 14.78 -2.39
CA ARG A 60 -6.78 15.49 -1.47
C ARG A 60 -6.53 15.17 -0.02
N ALA A 61 -5.38 14.63 0.29
CA ALA A 61 -5.08 14.24 1.66
C ALA A 61 -3.58 14.26 1.89
N MET A 62 -3.20 14.33 3.13
CA MET A 62 -1.80 14.33 3.50
C MET A 62 -1.68 13.51 4.76
N PHE A 63 -0.67 12.64 4.81
CA PHE A 63 -0.46 11.77 5.95
C PHE A 63 0.95 11.88 6.46
N LEU A 64 1.11 12.01 7.77
CA LEU A 64 2.41 11.96 8.40
C LEU A 64 2.64 10.51 8.83
N ALA A 65 3.80 9.99 8.53
CA ALA A 65 4.06 8.57 8.74
C ALA A 65 5.54 8.32 8.98
N THR A 66 5.84 7.11 9.43
CA THR A 66 7.21 6.66 9.59
C THR A 66 7.40 5.44 8.71
N LEU A 67 8.48 5.43 7.97
CA LEU A 67 8.79 4.33 7.09
C LEU A 67 9.27 3.15 7.92
N THR A 68 8.66 1.99 7.75
CA THR A 68 9.02 0.82 8.53
C THR A 68 9.80 -0.19 7.72
N ASN A 69 9.67 -0.20 6.40
CA ASN A 69 10.35 -1.17 5.58
C ASN A 69 10.50 -0.62 4.17
N CYS A 70 11.61 -0.95 3.50
CA CYS A 70 11.84 -0.51 2.13
C CYS A 70 12.61 -1.59 1.41
N GLU A 71 12.07 -2.09 0.30
CA GLU A 71 12.70 -3.13 -0.47
C GLU A 71 12.80 -2.75 -1.93
N PHE A 72 13.91 -3.08 -2.57
CA PHE A 72 14.06 -2.83 -3.99
C PHE A 72 13.35 -3.98 -4.72
N VAL A 73 12.43 -3.64 -5.61
CA VAL A 73 11.69 -4.63 -6.35
C VAL A 73 11.64 -4.17 -7.80
N ARG A 74 12.34 -4.87 -8.67
CA ARG A 74 12.36 -4.49 -10.06
C ARG A 74 12.77 -3.06 -10.28
N ASP A 75 11.86 -2.25 -10.73
CA ASP A 75 12.20 -0.91 -11.13
C ASP A 75 12.00 0.15 -10.08
N GLY A 76 11.78 -0.23 -8.85
CA GLY A 76 11.53 0.78 -7.83
C GLY A 76 11.66 0.22 -6.46
N TYR A 77 11.23 0.99 -5.47
CA TYR A 77 11.31 0.61 -4.08
C TYR A 77 9.93 0.54 -3.50
N PHE A 78 9.60 -0.59 -2.87
CA PHE A 78 8.33 -0.75 -2.20
C PHE A 78 8.58 -0.46 -0.74
N SER A 79 7.85 0.47 -0.21
CA SER A 79 8.02 0.89 1.17
C SER A 79 6.72 0.74 1.92
N GLN A 80 6.82 0.33 3.17
CA GLN A 80 5.66 0.27 4.03
C GLN A 80 5.81 1.35 5.07
N VAL A 81 4.75 2.09 5.32
CA VAL A 81 4.77 3.16 6.29
C VAL A 81 3.66 2.95 7.32
N THR A 82 3.89 3.47 8.52
CA THR A 82 2.89 3.45 9.58
C THR A 82 2.50 4.90 9.83
N PHE A 83 1.21 5.18 9.77
CA PHE A 83 0.71 6.55 9.95
C PHE A 83 0.82 6.97 11.42
N ASP A 84 1.07 8.25 11.63
CA ASP A 84 1.01 8.82 12.96
C ASP A 84 -0.43 8.74 13.47
N ALA A 85 -0.60 8.81 14.77
CA ALA A 85 -1.92 8.70 15.37
C ALA A 85 -2.89 9.75 14.85
N GLU A 86 -2.39 10.95 14.53
CA GLU A 86 -3.27 11.99 14.03
C GLU A 86 -3.46 11.89 12.51
N SER A 87 -2.85 10.93 11.85
CA SER A 87 -2.98 10.77 10.42
C SER A 87 -3.64 9.45 10.04
N LEU A 88 -4.33 8.82 10.96
CA LEU A 88 -4.98 7.55 10.65
C LEU A 88 -5.98 7.76 9.51
N TRP A 89 -6.09 6.74 8.68
CA TRP A 89 -6.94 6.82 7.50
C TRP A 89 -8.25 6.09 7.71
N SER A 90 -9.29 6.55 7.03
CA SER A 90 -10.53 5.80 6.94
C SER A 90 -11.12 6.01 5.55
N PRO A 91 -11.90 5.06 5.05
CA PRO A 91 -12.52 5.24 3.73
C PRO A 91 -13.44 6.45 3.66
N ARG A 92 -13.94 6.93 4.81
CA ARG A 92 -14.78 8.10 4.80
C ARG A 92 -14.00 9.37 4.65
N SER A 93 -12.76 9.39 5.15
CA SER A 93 -11.98 10.62 5.11
C SER A 93 -11.36 10.85 3.75
N TYR A 94 -11.01 9.81 3.03
CA TYR A 94 -10.34 9.96 1.75
C TYR A 94 -10.40 8.65 0.98
N LYS A 95 -10.72 8.71 -0.30
CA LYS A 95 -10.74 7.53 -1.14
C LYS A 95 -9.69 7.68 -2.22
N PRO A 96 -8.59 6.91 -2.14
CA PRO A 96 -7.58 6.94 -3.19
C PRO A 96 -8.16 6.48 -4.52
N GLU A 97 -7.50 6.86 -5.60
CA GLU A 97 -7.93 6.45 -6.92
C GLU A 97 -7.82 4.95 -7.08
N HIS A 98 -8.77 4.37 -7.79
CA HIS A 98 -8.78 2.94 -8.11
C HIS A 98 -8.78 2.05 -6.86
N MET A 99 -9.47 2.50 -5.83
CA MET A 99 -9.48 1.75 -4.58
C MET A 99 -10.41 0.56 -4.66
N VAL A 100 -9.92 -0.61 -4.23
CA VAL A 100 -10.74 -1.80 -4.11
C VAL A 100 -10.35 -2.54 -2.84
N ASN A 101 -11.33 -3.18 -2.23
CA ASN A 101 -11.07 -3.95 -1.01
C ASN A 101 -10.38 -5.24 -1.41
N THR A 102 -9.17 -5.48 -0.92
CA THR A 102 -8.39 -6.65 -1.31
C THR A 102 -9.12 -7.94 -0.97
N ARG A 103 -9.83 -7.96 0.16
CA ARG A 103 -10.52 -9.16 0.55
C ARG A 103 -11.64 -9.48 -0.44
N THR A 104 -12.36 -8.46 -0.88
CA THR A 104 -13.43 -8.65 -1.84
C THR A 104 -12.87 -9.17 -3.17
N VAL A 105 -11.74 -8.63 -3.60
CA VAL A 105 -11.13 -9.04 -4.84
C VAL A 105 -10.68 -10.49 -4.73
N LEU A 106 -10.06 -10.86 -3.62
CA LEU A 106 -9.57 -12.21 -3.45
C LEU A 106 -10.73 -13.22 -3.41
N VAL A 107 -11.79 -12.90 -2.70
CA VAL A 107 -12.91 -13.79 -2.59
C VAL A 107 -13.55 -14.02 -3.96
N ARG A 108 -13.67 -12.93 -4.74
CA ARG A 108 -14.24 -13.07 -6.06
C ARG A 108 -13.33 -13.95 -6.95
N TRP A 109 -12.04 -13.72 -6.89
CA TRP A 109 -11.10 -14.48 -7.69
C TRP A 109 -11.16 -15.95 -7.33
N LEU A 110 -11.22 -16.27 -6.04
CA LEU A 110 -11.29 -17.64 -5.61
C LEU A 110 -12.58 -18.28 -6.12
N ARG A 111 -13.68 -17.56 -6.04
CA ARG A 111 -14.95 -18.11 -6.49
C ARG A 111 -14.94 -18.40 -7.98
N GLU A 112 -14.36 -17.50 -8.75
CA GLU A 112 -14.36 -17.67 -10.20
C GLU A 112 -13.34 -18.66 -10.69
N ASN A 113 -12.23 -18.80 -10.01
CA ASN A 113 -11.17 -19.65 -10.50
C ASN A 113 -11.11 -21.02 -9.85
N LEU A 114 -11.38 -21.10 -8.57
CA LEU A 114 -11.30 -22.40 -7.95
C LEU A 114 -12.52 -23.26 -8.19
N ALA A 115 -13.66 -22.63 -8.26
CA ALA A 115 -14.85 -23.40 -8.49
C ALA A 115 -14.77 -24.13 -9.81
N GLU A 116 -14.11 -23.52 -10.76
CA GLU A 116 -14.03 -24.14 -11.98
C GLU A 116 -13.06 -25.17 -11.98
N GLU A 117 -12.05 -25.03 -11.29
CA GLU A 117 -11.08 -25.92 -11.33
C GLU A 117 -11.26 -27.09 -10.68
N ASP A 118 -12.09 -27.15 -9.86
CA ASP A 118 -12.13 -28.29 -9.18
C ASP A 118 -12.05 -29.25 -10.12
N VAL A 119 -12.06 -28.83 -10.95
CA VAL A 119 -11.94 -29.57 -11.88
C VAL A 119 -10.69 -29.94 -12.10
N PRO A 120 -10.06 -30.18 -12.25
CA PRO A 120 -8.88 -30.63 -12.34
C PRO A 120 -7.84 -30.24 -12.56
N ARG A 121 -7.61 -29.97 -12.86
CA ARG A 121 -6.66 -29.65 -13.03
C ARG A 121 -5.75 -29.36 -12.67
N VAL A 122 -5.84 -29.14 -12.38
CA VAL A 122 -4.99 -28.58 -11.92
C VAL A 122 -4.03 -29.29 -11.95
N ARG A 123 -4.11 -30.06 -12.23
CA ARG A 123 -3.23 -30.67 -12.20
C ARG A 123 -2.58 -30.81 -13.04
N ALA A 124 -2.83 -30.58 -13.67
CA ALA A 124 -2.09 -30.62 -14.26
C ALA A 124 -1.18 -30.43 -14.35
N ALA A 125 -1.39 -30.60 -14.28
CA ALA A 125 -0.50 -30.49 -14.19
C ALA A 125 0.14 -30.77 -14.13
N GLY A 126 -0.25 -31.00 -14.15
CA GLY A 126 0.31 -31.35 -14.03
C GLY A 126 0.42 -31.39 -14.12
N GLY A 127 -0.07 -31.56 -14.30
CA GLY A 127 0.09 -31.70 -14.31
C GLY A 127 0.20 -31.56 -14.39
#